data_22850837df1bec0c33ff6bc3003faf72
#
_entry.id   22850837df1bec0c33ff6bc3003faf72
#
_cell.length_a   1.000
_cell.length_b   1.000
_cell.length_c   1.000
_cell.angle_alpha   90.00
_cell.angle_beta   90.00
_cell.angle_gamma   90.00
#
_symmetry.space_group_name_H-M   'P 1'
#
loop_
_entity.id
_entity.type
_entity.pdbx_description
1 polymer ?
#
loop_
_entity_poly.entity_id
_entity_poly.type
_entity_poly.pdbx_seq_one_letter_code
_entity_poly.pdbx_strand_id
1 'polypeptide(L)'
;KRYKLGQIGGGTLTADLQSWWARVRGKEDPNVMIGTDQRLVGKEFMALNGIDLTVYKGEALGIIGGNGAGKSTMLKLLCRVTAPTEGEIDLYGRIASMLEVGTGFNGEMTGRENIYMNGAILGMSKAEIDEKMEAIIDFSEVRDFIDTPVKRYSSGMFVKLAFSVAAHLDSEIMIMDEVLAVGDVAFQRKCLDKMRDVAKKDGR
;
A
#
# COMPACT_ATOMS: atom_id res chain seq x y z
N LYS A 1 15.03 -1.96 9.93
CA LYS A 1 14.69 -0.65 9.33
C LYS A 1 14.75 0.45 10.37
N ARG A 2 15.51 1.49 10.07
CA ARG A 2 15.78 2.64 10.95
C ARG A 2 15.16 3.89 10.33
N TYR A 3 14.51 4.70 11.16
CA TYR A 3 13.98 6.01 10.78
C TYR A 3 14.62 7.09 11.65
N LYS A 4 14.90 8.24 11.05
CA LYS A 4 15.31 9.44 11.80
C LYS A 4 14.06 10.25 12.15
N LEU A 5 13.89 10.55 13.44
CA LEU A 5 12.76 11.34 13.93
C LEU A 5 13.05 12.84 13.73
N GLY A 6 11.99 13.59 13.39
CA GLY A 6 12.07 15.06 13.32
C GLY A 6 12.87 15.64 12.13
N GLN A 7 13.31 14.83 11.16
CA GLN A 7 13.81 15.35 9.88
C GLN A 7 12.63 15.51 8.91
N ILE A 8 12.01 16.67 8.96
CA ILE A 8 11.23 17.16 7.84
C ILE A 8 12.26 17.86 6.95
N GLY A 9 12.55 17.30 5.78
CA GLY A 9 13.41 17.97 4.81
C GLY A 9 12.81 19.36 4.52
N GLY A 10 13.54 20.41 4.82
CA GLY A 10 13.16 21.75 4.43
C GLY A 10 13.06 21.76 2.90
N GLY A 11 11.85 21.86 2.36
CA GLY A 11 11.61 21.79 0.92
C GLY A 11 12.19 22.94 0.11
N THR A 12 12.93 23.88 0.76
CA THR A 12 13.55 25.03 0.11
C THR A 12 14.88 25.39 0.79
N LEU A 13 15.87 25.77 -0.02
CA LEU A 13 17.18 26.26 0.45
C LEU A 13 17.05 27.42 1.45
N THR A 14 16.01 28.24 1.32
CA THR A 14 15.73 29.36 2.21
C THR A 14 15.31 28.90 3.60
N ALA A 15 14.53 27.85 3.73
CA ALA A 15 14.13 27.26 5.00
C ALA A 15 15.33 26.61 5.72
N ASP A 16 16.19 25.91 4.98
CA ASP A 16 17.41 25.32 5.53
C ASP A 16 18.38 26.38 6.05
N LEU A 17 18.51 27.51 5.33
CA LEU A 17 19.34 28.65 5.74
C LEU A 17 18.78 29.34 6.99
N GLN A 18 17.46 29.51 7.08
CA GLN A 18 16.79 30.09 8.25
C GLN A 18 16.95 29.19 9.49
N SER A 19 16.80 27.88 9.33
CA SER A 19 17.00 26.90 10.40
C SER A 19 18.45 26.88 10.90
N TRP A 20 19.44 26.98 9.96
CA TRP A 20 20.85 27.08 10.32
C TRP A 20 21.16 28.36 11.11
N TRP A 21 20.64 29.51 10.65
CA TRP A 21 20.83 30.80 11.33
C TRP A 21 20.18 30.86 12.72
N ALA A 22 19.01 30.25 12.87
CA ALA A 22 18.35 30.13 14.18
C ALA A 22 19.20 29.33 15.17
N ARG A 23 19.76 28.18 14.71
CA ARG A 23 20.67 27.34 15.53
C ARG A 23 21.94 28.06 15.96
N VAL A 24 22.58 28.78 15.03
CA VAL A 24 23.81 29.55 15.33
C VAL A 24 23.54 30.66 16.37
N ARG A 25 22.33 31.22 16.40
CA ARG A 25 21.94 32.28 17.34
C ARG A 25 21.26 31.77 18.62
N GLY A 26 21.15 30.46 18.81
CA GLY A 26 20.48 29.85 19.96
C GLY A 26 18.98 30.20 20.05
N LYS A 27 18.34 30.54 18.93
CA LYS A 27 16.89 30.80 18.85
C LYS A 27 16.15 29.55 18.38
N GLU A 28 14.86 29.47 18.73
CA GLU A 28 13.99 28.41 18.23
C GLU A 28 13.90 28.44 16.71
N ASP A 29 13.93 27.25 16.11
CA ASP A 29 13.88 27.09 14.65
C ASP A 29 12.47 27.46 14.16
N PRO A 30 12.31 28.51 13.30
CA PRO A 30 11.00 28.96 12.85
C PRO A 30 10.27 27.96 11.94
N ASN A 31 11.00 26.96 11.43
CA ASN A 31 10.46 25.94 10.54
C ASN A 31 10.02 24.65 11.25
N VAL A 32 10.07 24.62 12.59
CA VAL A 32 9.58 23.49 13.38
C VAL A 32 8.05 23.54 13.45
N MET A 33 7.40 22.46 13.07
CA MET A 33 5.93 22.36 13.21
C MET A 33 5.53 22.41 14.70
N ILE A 34 4.46 23.16 14.99
CA ILE A 34 3.87 23.27 16.32
C ILE A 34 3.46 21.87 16.80
N GLY A 35 3.95 21.45 17.97
CA GLY A 35 3.67 20.14 18.56
C GLY A 35 4.74 19.07 18.33
N THR A 36 5.84 19.38 17.62
CA THR A 36 6.98 18.46 17.49
C THR A 36 7.89 18.59 18.71
N ASP A 37 8.10 17.51 19.44
CA ASP A 37 9.07 17.49 20.54
C ASP A 37 10.50 17.60 19.98
N GLN A 38 11.12 18.76 20.14
CA GLN A 38 12.48 19.05 19.67
C GLN A 38 13.52 18.08 20.23
N ARG A 39 13.24 17.43 21.38
CA ARG A 39 14.13 16.42 21.99
C ARG A 39 14.23 15.15 21.14
N LEU A 40 13.30 14.93 20.21
CA LEU A 40 13.26 13.78 19.33
C LEU A 40 13.93 14.05 17.98
N VAL A 41 14.23 15.31 17.65
CA VAL A 41 14.88 15.68 16.39
C VAL A 41 16.27 15.04 16.31
N GLY A 42 16.49 14.27 15.27
CA GLY A 42 17.77 13.57 15.03
C GLY A 42 17.93 12.25 15.79
N LYS A 43 16.99 11.86 16.67
CA LYS A 43 17.00 10.53 17.27
C LYS A 43 16.63 9.49 16.23
N GLU A 44 17.29 8.35 16.29
CA GLU A 44 16.99 7.19 15.45
C GLU A 44 15.99 6.29 16.16
N PHE A 45 15.00 5.83 15.39
CA PHE A 45 14.02 4.87 15.83
C PHE A 45 14.14 3.59 15.00
N MET A 46 14.34 2.47 15.68
CA MET A 46 14.38 1.16 15.05
C MET A 46 12.96 0.59 14.98
N ALA A 47 12.35 0.69 13.81
CA ALA A 47 11.03 0.10 13.60
C ALA A 47 11.09 -1.43 13.45
N LEU A 48 12.18 -1.93 12.87
CA LEU A 48 12.47 -3.37 12.71
C LEU A 48 13.95 -3.59 12.96
N ASN A 49 14.29 -4.62 13.76
CA ASN A 49 15.66 -4.95 14.13
C ASN A 49 15.87 -6.46 14.12
N GLY A 50 16.83 -6.95 13.32
CA GLY A 50 17.25 -8.35 13.30
C GLY A 50 16.10 -9.31 13.00
N ILE A 51 15.44 -9.16 11.85
CA ILE A 51 14.37 -10.08 11.42
C ILE A 51 14.95 -10.99 10.35
N ASP A 52 14.93 -12.28 10.61
CA ASP A 52 15.20 -13.33 9.65
C ASP A 52 13.91 -14.11 9.39
N LEU A 53 13.46 -14.13 8.15
CA LEU A 53 12.21 -14.74 7.74
C LEU A 53 12.35 -15.41 6.39
N THR A 54 11.90 -16.63 6.28
CA THR A 54 11.75 -17.34 5.02
C THR A 54 10.33 -17.85 4.90
N VAL A 55 9.69 -17.57 3.77
CA VAL A 55 8.34 -18.05 3.43
C VAL A 55 8.42 -18.84 2.14
N TYR A 56 7.92 -20.05 2.13
CA TYR A 56 7.95 -20.92 0.97
C TYR A 56 6.66 -20.78 0.15
N LYS A 57 6.73 -21.20 -1.13
CA LYS A 57 5.58 -21.22 -2.02
C LYS A 57 4.42 -22.03 -1.41
N GLY A 58 3.24 -21.45 -1.41
CA GLY A 58 2.03 -22.05 -0.85
C GLY A 58 1.84 -21.84 0.66
N GLU A 59 2.80 -21.21 1.34
CA GLU A 59 2.64 -20.87 2.76
C GLU A 59 1.83 -19.58 2.95
N ALA A 60 0.98 -19.56 3.98
CA ALA A 60 0.29 -18.39 4.46
C ALA A 60 0.90 -17.94 5.78
N LEU A 61 1.51 -16.76 5.80
CA LEU A 61 2.12 -16.16 6.99
C LEU A 61 1.22 -15.09 7.59
N GLY A 62 0.84 -15.24 8.85
CA GLY A 62 0.13 -14.21 9.62
C GLY A 62 1.10 -13.40 10.48
N ILE A 63 1.13 -12.06 10.30
CA ILE A 63 1.93 -11.14 11.10
C ILE A 63 1.06 -10.53 12.18
N ILE A 64 1.27 -10.91 13.43
CA ILE A 64 0.48 -10.46 14.59
C ILE A 64 1.33 -9.60 15.50
N GLY A 65 0.75 -8.55 16.05
CA GLY A 65 1.43 -7.65 17.01
C GLY A 65 0.59 -6.42 17.31
N GLY A 66 0.91 -5.74 18.41
CA GLY A 66 0.26 -4.49 18.81
C GLY A 66 0.51 -3.32 17.84
N ASN A 67 -0.18 -2.19 18.07
CA ASN A 67 0.07 -0.96 17.34
C ASN A 67 1.51 -0.49 17.56
N GLY A 68 2.20 -0.07 16.51
CA GLY A 68 3.60 0.33 16.58
C GLY A 68 4.63 -0.81 16.57
N ALA A 69 4.21 -2.09 16.52
CA ALA A 69 5.13 -3.24 16.50
C ALA A 69 5.91 -3.40 15.18
N GLY A 70 5.68 -2.55 14.19
CA GLY A 70 6.43 -2.58 12.92
C GLY A 70 5.76 -3.37 11.79
N LYS A 71 4.54 -3.91 11.98
CA LYS A 71 3.83 -4.71 10.97
C LYS A 71 3.75 -4.01 9.61
N SER A 72 3.19 -2.82 9.56
CA SER A 72 3.06 -2.05 8.31
C SER A 72 4.42 -1.63 7.73
N THR A 73 5.45 -1.45 8.58
CA THR A 73 6.81 -1.21 8.09
C THR A 73 7.37 -2.44 7.39
N MET A 74 7.14 -3.63 7.95
CA MET A 74 7.55 -4.89 7.33
C MET A 74 6.85 -5.12 5.99
N LEU A 75 5.52 -4.93 5.95
CA LEU A 75 4.75 -5.06 4.70
C LEU A 75 5.24 -4.08 3.62
N LYS A 76 5.53 -2.80 3.97
CA LYS A 76 6.09 -1.81 3.05
C LYS A 76 7.48 -2.19 2.52
N LEU A 77 8.30 -2.86 3.31
CA LEU A 77 9.58 -3.41 2.86
C LEU A 77 9.38 -4.55 1.86
N LEU A 78 8.48 -5.49 2.17
CA LEU A 78 8.15 -6.62 1.30
C LEU A 78 7.53 -6.16 -0.03
N CYS A 79 6.69 -5.11 -0.01
CA CYS A 79 6.11 -4.50 -1.22
C CYS A 79 7.08 -3.59 -1.98
N ARG A 80 8.35 -3.46 -1.55
CA ARG A 80 9.36 -2.57 -2.13
C ARG A 80 8.98 -1.08 -2.13
N VAL A 81 8.01 -0.68 -1.32
CA VAL A 81 7.64 0.74 -1.11
C VAL A 81 8.76 1.50 -0.39
N THR A 82 9.53 0.81 0.44
CA THR A 82 10.71 1.35 1.10
C THR A 82 11.84 0.32 1.12
N ALA A 83 13.09 0.78 1.05
CA ALA A 83 14.25 -0.11 1.13
C ALA A 83 14.64 -0.43 2.59
N PRO A 84 15.23 -1.59 2.89
CA PRO A 84 15.83 -1.86 4.19
C PRO A 84 16.98 -0.90 4.46
N THR A 85 17.26 -0.60 5.73
CA THR A 85 18.44 0.20 6.12
C THR A 85 19.70 -0.66 6.12
N GLU A 86 19.58 -1.89 6.56
CA GLU A 86 20.62 -2.93 6.60
C GLU A 86 19.95 -4.27 6.28
N GLY A 87 20.72 -5.24 5.76
CA GLY A 87 20.21 -6.53 5.33
C GLY A 87 19.61 -6.51 3.94
N GLU A 88 19.09 -7.63 3.51
CA GLU A 88 18.58 -7.88 2.16
C GLU A 88 17.18 -8.51 2.20
N ILE A 89 16.45 -8.40 1.11
CA ILE A 89 15.12 -9.01 0.94
C ILE A 89 15.08 -9.61 -0.45
N ASP A 90 15.03 -10.92 -0.52
CA ASP A 90 14.88 -11.67 -1.76
C ASP A 90 13.43 -12.05 -1.97
N LEU A 91 12.91 -11.72 -3.14
CA LEU A 91 11.51 -11.97 -3.50
C LEU A 91 11.49 -12.61 -4.89
N TYR A 92 10.93 -13.79 -4.98
CA TYR A 92 10.86 -14.60 -6.20
C TYR A 92 9.42 -14.65 -6.69
N GLY A 93 9.11 -13.90 -7.75
CA GLY A 93 7.79 -13.83 -8.36
C GLY A 93 7.17 -12.44 -8.35
N ARG A 94 5.96 -12.34 -8.92
CA ARG A 94 5.17 -11.12 -9.00
C ARG A 94 4.44 -10.89 -7.69
N ILE A 95 4.52 -9.66 -7.19
CA ILE A 95 3.91 -9.26 -5.92
C ILE A 95 2.61 -8.53 -6.19
N ALA A 96 1.50 -8.99 -5.61
CA ALA A 96 0.27 -8.23 -5.46
C ALA A 96 0.22 -7.62 -4.07
N SER A 97 0.26 -6.29 -4.00
CA SER A 97 0.12 -5.54 -2.76
C SER A 97 -1.28 -4.96 -2.63
N MET A 98 -1.95 -5.28 -1.53
CA MET A 98 -3.23 -4.68 -1.17
C MET A 98 -3.09 -3.56 -0.13
N LEU A 99 -1.85 -3.09 0.12
CA LEU A 99 -1.58 -1.99 1.06
C LEU A 99 -2.17 -0.66 0.58
N GLU A 100 -2.28 -0.48 -0.72
CA GLU A 100 -2.64 0.79 -1.35
C GLU A 100 -3.79 0.60 -2.34
N VAL A 101 -4.87 -0.08 -1.90
CA VAL A 101 -6.06 -0.30 -2.73
C VAL A 101 -6.63 1.04 -3.20
N GLY A 102 -6.77 1.18 -4.52
CA GLY A 102 -7.29 2.41 -5.15
C GLY A 102 -6.25 3.50 -5.39
N THR A 103 -4.98 3.27 -5.04
CA THR A 103 -3.90 4.18 -5.44
C THR A 103 -3.84 4.25 -6.97
N GLY A 104 -3.76 5.48 -7.48
CA GLY A 104 -3.74 5.73 -8.92
C GLY A 104 -5.13 5.85 -9.56
N PHE A 105 -6.25 5.69 -8.84
CA PHE A 105 -7.56 5.99 -9.39
C PHE A 105 -7.71 7.50 -9.67
N ASN A 106 -8.21 7.81 -10.86
CA ASN A 106 -8.53 9.18 -11.26
C ASN A 106 -10.04 9.41 -11.18
N GLY A 107 -10.46 10.38 -10.37
CA GLY A 107 -11.87 10.69 -10.16
C GLY A 107 -12.63 11.11 -11.42
N GLU A 108 -11.95 11.70 -12.41
CA GLU A 108 -12.56 12.13 -13.66
C GLU A 108 -12.78 10.99 -14.66
N MET A 109 -12.07 9.89 -14.48
CA MET A 109 -12.20 8.70 -15.32
C MET A 109 -13.35 7.80 -14.84
N THR A 110 -13.94 7.05 -15.78
CA THR A 110 -14.94 6.02 -15.51
C THR A 110 -14.34 4.85 -14.71
N GLY A 111 -15.20 3.99 -14.17
CA GLY A 111 -14.75 2.77 -13.50
C GLY A 111 -13.95 1.88 -14.46
N ARG A 112 -14.39 1.72 -15.71
CA ARG A 112 -13.71 0.95 -16.75
C ARG A 112 -12.31 1.48 -17.05
N GLU A 113 -12.17 2.78 -17.24
CA GLU A 113 -10.87 3.43 -17.47
C GLU A 113 -9.95 3.30 -16.27
N ASN A 114 -10.48 3.38 -15.05
CA ASN A 114 -9.73 3.15 -13.83
C ASN A 114 -9.26 1.70 -13.68
N ILE A 115 -10.03 0.70 -14.16
CA ILE A 115 -9.56 -0.70 -14.22
C ILE A 115 -8.30 -0.80 -15.07
N TYR A 116 -8.28 -0.18 -16.26
CA TYR A 116 -7.09 -0.18 -17.12
C TYR A 116 -5.91 0.51 -16.46
N MET A 117 -6.14 1.69 -15.90
CA MET A 117 -5.08 2.48 -15.28
C MET A 117 -4.50 1.78 -14.05
N ASN A 118 -5.35 1.33 -13.14
CA ASN A 118 -4.90 0.65 -11.93
C ASN A 118 -4.30 -0.72 -12.22
N GLY A 119 -4.88 -1.49 -13.14
CA GLY A 119 -4.32 -2.75 -13.61
C GLY A 119 -2.90 -2.58 -14.16
N ALA A 120 -2.68 -1.54 -14.99
CA ALA A 120 -1.35 -1.23 -15.52
C ALA A 120 -0.36 -0.81 -14.41
N ILE A 121 -0.78 -0.03 -13.42
CA ILE A 121 0.04 0.34 -12.25
C ILE A 121 0.43 -0.91 -11.44
N LEU A 122 -0.48 -1.86 -11.29
CA LEU A 122 -0.24 -3.16 -10.64
C LEU A 122 0.56 -4.13 -11.51
N GLY A 123 0.93 -3.72 -12.73
CA GLY A 123 1.79 -4.47 -13.64
C GLY A 123 1.04 -5.47 -14.54
N MET A 124 -0.27 -5.36 -14.71
CA MET A 124 -1.02 -6.13 -15.72
C MET A 124 -0.73 -5.58 -17.13
N SER A 125 -0.57 -6.47 -18.07
CA SER A 125 -0.58 -6.09 -19.48
C SER A 125 -2.00 -5.73 -19.93
N LYS A 126 -2.11 -4.96 -21.04
CA LYS A 126 -3.43 -4.63 -21.61
C LYS A 126 -4.23 -5.89 -21.93
N ALA A 127 -3.59 -6.91 -22.47
CA ALA A 127 -4.24 -8.18 -22.82
C ALA A 127 -4.79 -8.90 -21.58
N GLU A 128 -4.05 -8.93 -20.47
CA GLU A 128 -4.54 -9.47 -19.19
C GLU A 128 -5.75 -8.70 -18.66
N ILE A 129 -5.72 -7.36 -18.79
CA ILE A 129 -6.84 -6.54 -18.35
C ILE A 129 -8.06 -6.79 -19.23
N ASP A 130 -7.90 -6.84 -20.55
CA ASP A 130 -8.99 -7.12 -21.49
C ASP A 130 -9.64 -8.50 -21.20
N GLU A 131 -8.83 -9.54 -20.95
CA GLU A 131 -9.29 -10.88 -20.59
C GLU A 131 -10.09 -10.91 -19.26
N LYS A 132 -9.64 -10.15 -18.28
CA LYS A 132 -10.20 -10.17 -16.91
C LYS A 132 -11.26 -9.09 -16.68
N MET A 133 -11.48 -8.17 -17.63
CA MET A 133 -12.34 -7.00 -17.47
C MET A 133 -13.72 -7.35 -16.95
N GLU A 134 -14.41 -8.29 -17.59
CA GLU A 134 -15.77 -8.67 -17.20
C GLU A 134 -15.80 -9.33 -15.82
N ALA A 135 -14.82 -10.17 -15.49
CA ALA A 135 -14.71 -10.79 -14.17
C ALA A 135 -14.45 -9.75 -13.06
N ILE A 136 -13.63 -8.74 -13.34
CA ILE A 136 -13.37 -7.63 -12.40
C ILE A 136 -14.65 -6.83 -12.16
N ILE A 137 -15.38 -6.50 -13.24
CA ILE A 137 -16.63 -5.74 -13.16
C ILE A 137 -17.68 -6.50 -12.35
N ASP A 138 -17.88 -7.79 -12.63
CA ASP A 138 -18.84 -8.63 -11.92
C ASP A 138 -18.46 -8.83 -10.45
N PHE A 139 -17.17 -8.98 -10.17
CA PHE A 139 -16.70 -9.11 -8.81
C PHE A 139 -16.93 -7.84 -7.99
N SER A 140 -16.76 -6.67 -8.62
CA SER A 140 -16.88 -5.36 -7.96
C SER A 140 -18.33 -4.96 -7.60
N GLU A 141 -19.32 -5.59 -8.22
CA GLU A 141 -20.75 -5.28 -8.02
C GLU A 141 -21.13 -3.84 -8.42
N VAL A 142 -20.34 -3.19 -9.28
CA VAL A 142 -20.61 -1.82 -9.76
C VAL A 142 -20.94 -1.76 -11.26
N ARG A 143 -21.38 -2.88 -11.84
CA ARG A 143 -21.65 -3.02 -13.28
C ARG A 143 -22.48 -1.88 -13.85
N ASP A 144 -23.58 -1.52 -13.19
CA ASP A 144 -24.51 -0.46 -13.65
C ASP A 144 -23.86 0.94 -13.68
N PHE A 145 -22.76 1.11 -12.96
CA PHE A 145 -22.05 2.39 -12.84
C PHE A 145 -20.67 2.37 -13.51
N ILE A 146 -20.29 1.28 -14.17
CA ILE A 146 -18.91 1.08 -14.65
C ILE A 146 -18.44 2.16 -15.63
N ASP A 147 -19.35 2.70 -16.43
CA ASP A 147 -19.09 3.77 -17.40
C ASP A 147 -19.39 5.18 -16.84
N THR A 148 -19.55 5.29 -15.50
CA THR A 148 -19.70 6.56 -14.79
C THR A 148 -18.37 6.96 -14.15
N PRO A 149 -18.00 8.28 -14.14
CA PRO A 149 -16.80 8.76 -13.46
C PRO A 149 -16.78 8.40 -11.98
N VAL A 150 -15.65 7.89 -11.48
CA VAL A 150 -15.56 7.35 -10.11
C VAL A 150 -15.68 8.40 -9.01
N LYS A 151 -15.56 9.71 -9.33
CA LYS A 151 -15.92 10.79 -8.40
C LYS A 151 -17.38 10.77 -7.95
N ARG A 152 -18.25 10.07 -8.68
CA ARG A 152 -19.68 9.89 -8.36
C ARG A 152 -19.94 8.61 -7.58
N TYR A 153 -18.92 7.77 -7.37
CA TYR A 153 -19.07 6.54 -6.61
C TYR A 153 -19.21 6.84 -5.11
N SER A 154 -19.95 5.99 -4.41
CA SER A 154 -19.85 5.93 -2.97
C SER A 154 -18.46 5.40 -2.57
N SER A 155 -18.04 5.65 -1.33
CA SER A 155 -16.78 5.09 -0.82
C SER A 155 -16.75 3.56 -0.93
N GLY A 156 -17.87 2.89 -0.69
CA GLY A 156 -18.00 1.45 -0.84
C GLY A 156 -17.81 0.97 -2.27
N MET A 157 -18.45 1.62 -3.25
CA MET A 157 -18.28 1.30 -4.68
C MET A 157 -16.84 1.49 -5.13
N PHE A 158 -16.21 2.59 -4.73
CA PHE A 158 -14.82 2.89 -5.03
C PHE A 158 -13.90 1.76 -4.55
N VAL A 159 -14.04 1.37 -3.31
CA VAL A 159 -13.19 0.34 -2.71
C VAL A 159 -13.49 -1.04 -3.28
N LYS A 160 -14.76 -1.38 -3.54
CA LYS A 160 -15.13 -2.64 -4.20
C LYS A 160 -14.46 -2.75 -5.56
N LEU A 161 -14.47 -1.69 -6.37
CA LEU A 161 -13.82 -1.70 -7.68
C LEU A 161 -12.29 -1.84 -7.57
N ALA A 162 -11.67 -1.03 -6.74
CA ALA A 162 -10.22 -1.05 -6.55
C ALA A 162 -9.71 -2.40 -6.04
N PHE A 163 -10.42 -2.98 -5.07
CA PHE A 163 -10.11 -4.32 -4.57
C PHE A 163 -10.28 -5.39 -5.64
N SER A 164 -11.32 -5.27 -6.48
CA SER A 164 -11.59 -6.23 -7.55
C SER A 164 -10.46 -6.30 -8.57
N VAL A 165 -9.84 -5.18 -8.91
CA VAL A 165 -8.66 -5.17 -9.79
C VAL A 165 -7.52 -5.94 -9.14
N ALA A 166 -7.18 -5.61 -7.88
CA ALA A 166 -6.09 -6.26 -7.16
C ALA A 166 -6.32 -7.77 -6.95
N ALA A 167 -7.57 -8.19 -6.69
CA ALA A 167 -7.93 -9.60 -6.49
C ALA A 167 -7.86 -10.45 -7.78
N HIS A 168 -7.79 -9.82 -8.96
CA HIS A 168 -7.66 -10.50 -10.24
C HIS A 168 -6.23 -10.42 -10.81
N LEU A 169 -5.28 -9.88 -10.05
CA LEU A 169 -3.87 -9.93 -10.43
C LEU A 169 -3.33 -11.35 -10.27
N ASP A 170 -2.71 -11.88 -11.33
CA ASP A 170 -1.96 -13.13 -11.22
C ASP A 170 -0.63 -12.82 -10.53
N SER A 171 -0.48 -13.30 -9.31
CA SER A 171 0.70 -13.05 -8.47
C SER A 171 1.07 -14.29 -7.69
N GLU A 172 2.36 -14.56 -7.59
CA GLU A 172 2.91 -15.65 -6.75
C GLU A 172 2.99 -15.24 -5.28
N ILE A 173 3.05 -13.93 -5.00
CA ILE A 173 3.13 -13.38 -3.65
C ILE A 173 2.00 -12.38 -3.45
N MET A 174 1.13 -12.63 -2.48
CA MET A 174 0.05 -11.72 -2.12
C MET A 174 0.31 -11.13 -0.73
N ILE A 175 0.38 -9.81 -0.64
CA ILE A 175 0.61 -9.10 0.61
C ILE A 175 -0.64 -8.29 0.97
N MET A 176 -1.19 -8.57 2.16
CA MET A 176 -2.42 -7.97 2.66
C MET A 176 -2.18 -7.27 3.99
N ASP A 177 -2.84 -6.14 4.20
CA ASP A 177 -2.90 -5.44 5.50
C ASP A 177 -4.34 -5.54 6.05
N GLU A 178 -4.65 -4.87 7.13
CA GLU A 178 -5.99 -4.77 7.76
C GLU A 178 -7.11 -4.31 6.81
N VAL A 179 -6.78 -3.92 5.58
CA VAL A 179 -7.69 -3.40 4.55
C VAL A 179 -8.81 -4.39 4.14
N LEU A 180 -8.77 -5.64 4.59
CA LEU A 180 -9.87 -6.61 4.40
C LEU A 180 -11.17 -6.22 5.13
N ALA A 181 -11.13 -5.22 6.03
CA ALA A 181 -12.32 -4.68 6.69
C ALA A 181 -13.14 -3.72 5.80
N VAL A 182 -12.88 -3.67 4.50
CA VAL A 182 -13.50 -2.72 3.58
C VAL A 182 -14.70 -3.33 2.85
N GLY A 183 -15.74 -2.52 2.68
CA GLY A 183 -17.00 -2.96 2.09
C GLY A 183 -17.94 -3.59 3.12
N ASP A 184 -19.01 -4.18 2.64
CA ASP A 184 -19.94 -4.94 3.49
C ASP A 184 -19.43 -6.37 3.78
N VAL A 185 -20.03 -7.01 4.77
CA VAL A 185 -19.64 -8.35 5.23
C VAL A 185 -19.70 -9.40 4.10
N ALA A 186 -20.64 -9.23 3.16
CA ALA A 186 -20.80 -10.17 2.04
C ALA A 186 -19.63 -10.03 1.07
N PHE A 187 -19.22 -8.80 0.75
CA PHE A 187 -18.08 -8.53 -0.10
C PHE A 187 -16.76 -9.00 0.55
N GLN A 188 -16.60 -8.78 1.85
CA GLN A 188 -15.43 -9.27 2.59
C GLN A 188 -15.29 -10.80 2.48
N ARG A 189 -16.38 -11.56 2.64
CA ARG A 189 -16.37 -13.01 2.46
C ARG A 189 -15.99 -13.40 1.04
N LYS A 190 -16.57 -12.75 0.03
CA LYS A 190 -16.25 -12.95 -1.38
C LYS A 190 -14.75 -12.73 -1.68
N CYS A 191 -14.16 -11.70 -1.06
CA CYS A 191 -12.74 -11.41 -1.15
C CYS A 191 -11.88 -12.53 -0.52
N LEU A 192 -12.22 -12.97 0.69
CA LEU A 192 -11.51 -14.05 1.37
C LEU A 192 -11.58 -15.38 0.60
N ASP A 193 -12.73 -15.70 0.04
CA ASP A 193 -12.91 -16.92 -0.75
C ASP A 193 -12.08 -16.86 -2.04
N LYS A 194 -12.07 -15.72 -2.74
CA LYS A 194 -11.21 -15.51 -3.92
C LYS A 194 -9.73 -15.70 -3.60
N MET A 195 -9.27 -15.17 -2.47
CA MET A 195 -7.87 -15.31 -2.02
C MET A 195 -7.52 -16.75 -1.69
N ARG A 196 -8.43 -17.47 -1.02
CA ARG A 196 -8.24 -18.91 -0.74
C ARG A 196 -8.13 -19.73 -2.02
N ASP A 197 -8.91 -19.40 -3.03
CA ASP A 197 -8.88 -20.09 -4.32
C ASP A 197 -7.56 -19.82 -5.06
N VAL A 198 -7.03 -18.59 -5.01
CA VAL A 198 -5.72 -18.25 -5.57
C VAL A 198 -4.63 -19.04 -4.84
N ALA A 199 -4.61 -19.01 -3.49
CA ALA A 199 -3.64 -19.75 -2.70
C ALA A 199 -3.66 -21.26 -2.97
N LYS A 200 -4.83 -21.85 -3.23
CA LYS A 200 -4.96 -23.28 -3.56
C LYS A 200 -4.50 -23.63 -4.97
N LYS A 201 -4.70 -22.74 -5.96
CA LYS A 201 -4.27 -22.98 -7.35
C LYS A 201 -2.76 -23.06 -7.49
N ASP A 202 -2.03 -22.27 -6.71
CA ASP A 202 -0.57 -22.24 -6.71
C ASP A 202 0.09 -23.28 -5.80
N GLY A 203 -0.68 -23.94 -4.97
CA GLY A 203 -0.22 -24.93 -3.98
C GLY A 203 -0.10 -26.37 -4.48
N ARG A 204 0.11 -26.61 -5.80
CA ARG A 204 0.46 -27.94 -6.32
C ARG A 204 1.94 -28.12 -6.50
#